data_ba576598db9a11028ddc0b5a009bcb47
#
_entry.id   ba576598db9a11028ddc0b5a009bcb47
#
_cell.length_a   1.000
_cell.length_b   1.000
_cell.length_c   1.000
_cell.angle_alpha   90.00
_cell.angle_beta   90.00
_cell.angle_gamma   90.00
#
_symmetry.space_group_name_H-M   'P 1'
#
loop_
_entity.id
_entity.type
_entity.pdbx_description
1 polymer ?
#
loop_
_entity_poly.entity_id
_entity_poly.type
_entity_poly.pdbx_seq_one_letter_code
_entity_poly.pdbx_strand_id
1 'polypeptide(L)'
;MDIRLPALLVLLFVSCNAFSDQQKKHSSPKGYKLTEPQKFRVRESMQEISGIQLSPDEHHIYAINDEQGKIFMIDLSTTKPYPTSKFDRSGDYEDLVYTPKGWIVLKSNGTLYQVHDIFTDSVTSTEYSFHKKGKQEFESIYLEPGSNSLVIICKQCEEDKAQRXSSAYRFNLSTMXYDADPAYRIDVREXGKILGVDMKNFRPSAAAIHPIEKRLYIIDAINNLLVITDMSGKVQEAHYLKSRLYEQPEGISFAPNGDMYISNEAGDGIADILKFTYKP
;
A
#
# COMPACT_ATOMS: atom_id res chain seq x y z
N MET A 1 -46.23 -14.93 -47.26
CA MET A 1 -45.48 -15.62 -46.23
C MET A 1 -44.32 -14.66 -45.82
N ASP A 2 -44.60 -13.78 -44.86
CA ASP A 2 -43.70 -12.70 -44.49
C ASP A 2 -42.77 -13.17 -43.33
N ILE A 3 -41.52 -13.28 -43.65
CA ILE A 3 -40.48 -13.61 -42.65
C ILE A 3 -40.02 -12.31 -42.01
N ARG A 4 -40.47 -12.05 -40.79
CA ARG A 4 -39.96 -10.93 -39.97
C ARG A 4 -38.69 -11.36 -39.26
N LEU A 5 -37.56 -10.74 -39.61
CA LEU A 5 -36.30 -10.88 -38.88
C LEU A 5 -36.42 -10.16 -37.52
N PRO A 6 -36.01 -10.78 -36.42
CA PRO A 6 -35.96 -10.08 -35.16
C PRO A 6 -34.74 -9.12 -35.12
N ALA A 7 -35.01 -7.89 -34.77
CA ALA A 7 -33.95 -6.90 -34.56
C ALA A 7 -33.08 -7.31 -33.35
N LEU A 8 -31.82 -7.54 -33.62
CA LEU A 8 -30.84 -7.83 -32.60
C LEU A 8 -30.52 -6.54 -31.82
N LEU A 9 -31.02 -6.46 -30.59
CA LEU A 9 -30.74 -5.34 -29.72
C LEU A 9 -29.31 -5.53 -29.12
N VAL A 10 -28.34 -4.87 -29.73
CA VAL A 10 -26.97 -4.84 -29.20
C VAL A 10 -26.93 -3.84 -28.04
N LEU A 11 -26.98 -4.37 -26.82
CA LEU A 11 -26.77 -3.58 -25.61
C LEU A 11 -25.27 -3.21 -25.52
N LEU A 12 -24.98 -1.97 -25.84
CA LEU A 12 -23.68 -1.37 -25.61
C LEU A 12 -23.49 -1.16 -24.10
N PHE A 13 -22.83 -2.10 -23.44
CA PHE A 13 -22.28 -1.87 -22.11
C PHE A 13 -21.03 -1.00 -22.27
N VAL A 14 -21.23 0.29 -22.44
CA VAL A 14 -20.13 1.25 -22.39
C VAL A 14 -19.83 1.51 -20.91
N SER A 15 -18.62 1.18 -20.55
CA SER A 15 -18.08 1.24 -19.22
C SER A 15 -18.51 2.46 -18.40
N CYS A 16 -19.27 2.23 -17.34
CA CYS A 16 -19.63 3.26 -16.35
C CYS A 16 -18.41 3.86 -15.61
N ASN A 17 -17.30 3.17 -15.66
CA ASN A 17 -16.10 3.59 -14.92
C ASN A 17 -15.44 4.85 -15.50
N ALA A 18 -15.43 5.02 -16.82
CA ALA A 18 -14.82 6.20 -17.46
C ALA A 18 -15.60 7.50 -17.18
N PHE A 19 -16.92 7.39 -17.00
CA PHE A 19 -17.77 8.56 -16.72
C PHE A 19 -17.66 9.04 -15.28
N SER A 20 -17.41 8.14 -14.34
CA SER A 20 -17.30 8.51 -12.91
C SER A 20 -16.00 9.27 -12.60
N ASP A 21 -14.92 8.95 -13.31
CA ASP A 21 -13.61 9.57 -13.05
C ASP A 21 -13.53 11.04 -13.52
N GLN A 22 -14.34 11.41 -14.53
CA GLN A 22 -14.39 12.80 -15.03
C GLN A 22 -15.02 13.78 -14.04
N GLN A 23 -15.82 13.30 -13.09
CA GLN A 23 -16.47 14.15 -12.09
C GLN A 23 -15.62 14.33 -10.81
N LYS A 24 -14.59 13.50 -10.62
CA LYS A 24 -13.72 13.58 -9.45
C LYS A 24 -12.69 14.70 -9.64
N LYS A 25 -12.68 15.63 -8.70
CA LYS A 25 -11.66 16.68 -8.71
C LYS A 25 -10.34 16.11 -8.18
N HIS A 26 -9.40 15.89 -9.09
CA HIS A 26 -8.05 15.43 -8.74
C HIS A 26 -7.24 16.61 -8.20
N SER A 27 -6.90 16.55 -6.92
CA SER A 27 -6.00 17.50 -6.27
C SER A 27 -4.71 16.75 -5.85
N SER A 28 -3.73 17.50 -5.43
CA SER A 28 -2.48 16.94 -4.92
C SER A 28 -2.15 17.58 -3.58
N PRO A 29 -1.53 16.86 -2.66
CA PRO A 29 -1.03 17.48 -1.44
C PRO A 29 0.08 18.47 -1.78
N LYS A 30 0.28 19.44 -0.92
CA LYS A 30 1.34 20.43 -1.11
C LYS A 30 2.68 19.73 -1.33
N GLY A 31 3.45 20.19 -2.30
CA GLY A 31 4.76 19.62 -2.62
C GLY A 31 4.76 18.55 -3.70
N TYR A 32 3.59 18.05 -4.12
CA TYR A 32 3.51 17.01 -5.14
C TYR A 32 2.58 17.37 -6.29
N LYS A 33 2.78 16.69 -7.42
CA LYS A 33 1.85 16.68 -8.56
C LYS A 33 1.50 15.22 -8.83
N LEU A 34 0.42 14.73 -8.26
CA LEU A 34 0.01 13.32 -8.35
C LEU A 34 -0.32 12.85 -9.77
N THR A 35 -0.49 13.78 -10.72
CA THR A 35 -0.75 13.46 -12.13
C THR A 35 0.49 13.47 -13.01
N GLU A 36 1.68 13.78 -12.44
CA GLU A 36 2.93 13.96 -13.22
C GLU A 36 4.09 13.14 -12.63
N PRO A 37 3.97 11.81 -12.49
CA PRO A 37 5.08 10.99 -12.01
C PRO A 37 6.13 10.74 -13.08
N GLN A 38 7.34 10.43 -12.63
CA GLN A 38 8.30 9.68 -13.42
C GLN A 38 7.93 8.20 -13.27
N LYS A 39 7.77 7.48 -14.39
CA LYS A 39 7.30 6.09 -14.39
C LYS A 39 8.45 5.13 -14.71
N PHE A 40 8.60 4.11 -13.89
CA PHE A 40 9.58 3.03 -14.06
C PHE A 40 8.86 1.70 -14.16
N ARG A 41 8.92 1.06 -15.31
CA ARG A 41 8.38 -0.30 -15.47
C ARG A 41 9.24 -1.28 -14.69
N VAL A 42 8.62 -2.20 -13.98
CA VAL A 42 9.35 -3.28 -13.30
C VAL A 42 9.32 -4.55 -14.17
N ARG A 43 10.20 -5.48 -13.85
CA ARG A 43 10.33 -6.73 -14.59
C ARG A 43 9.14 -7.65 -14.32
N GLU A 44 8.97 -8.62 -15.22
CA GLU A 44 7.90 -9.64 -15.16
C GLU A 44 7.82 -10.36 -13.80
N SER A 45 8.95 -10.55 -13.12
CA SER A 45 8.98 -11.16 -11.79
C SER A 45 8.27 -10.33 -10.71
N MET A 46 7.92 -9.07 -11.01
CA MET A 46 7.26 -8.15 -10.10
C MET A 46 5.91 -7.66 -10.64
N GLN A 47 5.21 -8.48 -11.44
CA GLN A 47 3.87 -8.11 -11.92
C GLN A 47 2.85 -8.03 -10.76
N GLU A 48 3.04 -8.85 -9.75
CA GLU A 48 2.26 -8.83 -8.51
C GLU A 48 3.00 -8.05 -7.41
N ILE A 49 3.65 -6.93 -7.76
CA ILE A 49 4.38 -6.10 -6.79
C ILE A 49 3.43 -5.53 -5.76
N SER A 50 3.79 -5.68 -4.49
CA SER A 50 3.03 -5.17 -3.36
C SER A 50 3.86 -4.08 -2.65
N GLY A 51 4.13 -4.22 -1.36
CA GLY A 51 4.87 -3.23 -0.58
C GLY A 51 6.28 -2.96 -1.08
N ILE A 52 6.74 -1.73 -0.89
CA ILE A 52 8.09 -1.27 -1.25
C ILE A 52 8.74 -0.48 -0.12
N GLN A 53 10.07 -0.58 -0.05
CA GLN A 53 10.88 0.21 0.89
C GLN A 53 12.13 0.70 0.16
N LEU A 54 12.28 2.02 0.03
CA LEU A 54 13.50 2.61 -0.54
C LEU A 54 14.68 2.31 0.39
N SER A 55 15.81 1.93 -0.20
CA SER A 55 17.04 1.65 0.58
C SER A 55 17.59 2.93 1.21
N PRO A 56 18.30 2.82 2.34
CA PRO A 56 18.88 4.00 2.99
C PRO A 56 19.87 4.79 2.10
N ASP A 57 20.51 4.11 1.15
CA ASP A 57 21.43 4.75 0.19
C ASP A 57 20.70 5.30 -1.05
N GLU A 58 19.40 5.13 -1.14
CA GLU A 58 18.52 5.60 -2.22
C GLU A 58 18.83 5.01 -3.61
N HIS A 59 19.63 3.93 -3.67
CA HIS A 59 20.00 3.30 -4.94
C HIS A 59 19.09 2.14 -5.33
N HIS A 60 18.43 1.54 -4.35
CA HIS A 60 17.58 0.36 -4.57
C HIS A 60 16.23 0.51 -3.91
N ILE A 61 15.26 -0.21 -4.43
CA ILE A 61 13.96 -0.38 -3.79
C ILE A 61 13.84 -1.85 -3.42
N TYR A 62 13.66 -2.13 -2.15
CA TYR A 62 13.31 -3.46 -1.67
C TYR A 62 11.80 -3.62 -1.81
N ALA A 63 11.38 -4.77 -2.32
CA ALA A 63 9.98 -5.02 -2.61
C ALA A 63 9.62 -6.46 -2.32
N ILE A 64 8.33 -6.70 -2.12
CA ILE A 64 7.76 -8.03 -2.10
C ILE A 64 6.69 -8.12 -3.18
N ASN A 65 6.33 -9.33 -3.55
CA ASN A 65 5.10 -9.59 -4.28
C ASN A 65 4.18 -10.45 -3.40
N ASP A 66 2.91 -10.42 -3.68
CA ASP A 66 1.91 -11.05 -2.82
C ASP A 66 1.94 -12.59 -2.82
N GLU A 67 2.67 -13.22 -3.78
CA GLU A 67 2.65 -14.67 -3.95
C GLU A 67 3.86 -15.40 -3.36
N GLN A 68 4.99 -14.71 -3.26
CA GLN A 68 6.27 -15.38 -2.98
C GLN A 68 6.89 -14.90 -1.67
N GLY A 69 7.38 -15.83 -0.87
CA GLY A 69 8.13 -15.52 0.35
C GLY A 69 9.55 -15.04 0.04
N LYS A 70 9.68 -13.97 -0.74
CA LYS A 70 10.96 -13.40 -1.18
C LYS A 70 10.98 -11.89 -1.04
N ILE A 71 12.14 -11.35 -0.64
CA ILE A 71 12.43 -9.93 -0.77
C ILE A 71 13.22 -9.76 -2.08
N PHE A 72 12.79 -8.82 -2.90
CA PHE A 72 13.44 -8.46 -4.18
C PHE A 72 14.22 -7.17 -3.97
N MET A 73 15.38 -7.05 -4.60
CA MET A 73 16.15 -5.79 -4.63
C MET A 73 16.08 -5.22 -6.05
N ILE A 74 15.30 -4.16 -6.22
CA ILE A 74 15.03 -3.53 -7.51
C ILE A 74 16.00 -2.36 -7.72
N ASP A 75 16.77 -2.42 -8.80
CA ASP A 75 17.51 -1.29 -9.32
C ASP A 75 16.74 -0.78 -10.55
N LEU A 76 16.21 0.43 -10.45
CA LEU A 76 15.37 1.02 -11.50
C LEU A 76 16.16 1.36 -12.79
N SER A 77 17.49 1.30 -12.75
CA SER A 77 18.35 1.59 -13.89
C SER A 77 18.72 0.35 -14.70
N THR A 78 18.41 -0.86 -14.23
CA THR A 78 18.90 -2.09 -14.85
C THR A 78 17.78 -2.89 -15.53
N THR A 79 18.17 -3.64 -16.57
CA THR A 79 17.33 -4.65 -17.22
C THR A 79 17.65 -6.07 -16.75
N LYS A 80 18.64 -6.22 -15.87
CA LYS A 80 19.04 -7.53 -15.32
C LYS A 80 17.97 -8.07 -14.35
N PRO A 81 17.88 -9.40 -14.17
CA PRO A 81 17.00 -9.96 -13.16
C PRO A 81 17.32 -9.41 -11.76
N TYR A 82 16.30 -9.14 -10.98
CA TYR A 82 16.48 -8.61 -9.63
C TYR A 82 17.01 -9.70 -8.69
N PRO A 83 18.03 -9.40 -7.87
CA PRO A 83 18.42 -10.30 -6.80
C PRO A 83 17.23 -10.56 -5.87
N THR A 84 17.14 -11.78 -5.35
CA THR A 84 16.07 -12.15 -4.41
C THR A 84 16.64 -12.84 -3.19
N SER A 85 15.93 -12.72 -2.09
CA SER A 85 16.27 -13.37 -0.83
C SER A 85 15.02 -14.09 -0.32
N LYS A 86 15.04 -15.43 -0.40
CA LYS A 86 13.88 -16.24 0.01
C LYS A 86 13.89 -16.43 1.53
N PHE A 87 12.80 -15.99 2.17
CA PHE A 87 12.65 -16.08 3.64
C PHE A 87 11.58 -17.10 4.07
N ASP A 88 10.65 -17.45 3.18
CA ASP A 88 9.60 -18.41 3.49
C ASP A 88 9.02 -19.02 2.21
N ARG A 89 8.05 -19.89 2.35
CA ARG A 89 7.26 -20.47 1.25
C ARG A 89 6.31 -19.42 0.64
N SER A 90 5.62 -19.78 -0.43
CA SER A 90 4.58 -18.95 -1.04
C SER A 90 3.48 -18.61 -0.03
N GLY A 91 2.96 -17.40 -0.13
CA GLY A 91 1.97 -16.89 0.80
C GLY A 91 1.50 -15.50 0.35
N ASP A 92 0.65 -14.91 1.10
CA ASP A 92 -0.08 -13.66 0.83
C ASP A 92 0.67 -12.51 1.55
N TYR A 93 1.77 -12.04 0.96
CA TYR A 93 2.67 -11.04 1.56
C TYR A 93 2.37 -9.65 1.03
N GLU A 94 2.17 -8.70 1.92
CA GLU A 94 1.57 -7.41 1.60
C GLU A 94 2.54 -6.23 1.64
N ASP A 95 3.39 -6.17 2.66
CA ASP A 95 4.26 -5.00 2.82
C ASP A 95 5.54 -5.37 3.58
N LEU A 96 6.53 -4.48 3.54
CA LEU A 96 7.80 -4.70 4.25
C LEU A 96 8.35 -3.39 4.78
N VAL A 97 9.12 -3.47 5.87
CA VAL A 97 9.77 -2.30 6.46
C VAL A 97 11.12 -2.69 7.06
N TYR A 98 12.10 -1.82 6.89
CA TYR A 98 13.40 -1.98 7.54
C TYR A 98 13.37 -1.35 8.93
N THR A 99 13.89 -2.09 9.92
CA THR A 99 13.86 -1.69 11.34
C THR A 99 15.24 -1.89 11.98
N PRO A 100 15.49 -1.35 13.18
CA PRO A 100 16.72 -1.69 13.93
C PRO A 100 16.86 -3.18 14.24
N LYS A 101 15.79 -3.96 14.11
CA LYS A 101 15.78 -5.42 14.33
C LYS A 101 15.88 -6.22 13.01
N GLY A 102 16.17 -5.54 11.89
CA GLY A 102 16.21 -6.15 10.57
C GLY A 102 14.93 -5.93 9.77
N TRP A 103 14.76 -6.68 8.70
CA TRP A 103 13.60 -6.59 7.84
C TRP A 103 12.37 -7.24 8.49
N ILE A 104 11.24 -6.56 8.41
CA ILE A 104 9.95 -7.13 8.83
C ILE A 104 9.05 -7.16 7.59
N VAL A 105 8.46 -8.32 7.31
CA VAL A 105 7.50 -8.52 6.23
C VAL A 105 6.13 -8.81 6.84
N LEU A 106 5.11 -8.12 6.33
CA LEU A 106 3.72 -8.29 6.75
C LEU A 106 3.02 -9.29 5.84
N LYS A 107 2.29 -10.23 6.42
CA LYS A 107 1.36 -11.11 5.73
C LYS A 107 -0.08 -10.61 5.96
N SER A 108 -0.97 -10.83 4.99
CA SER A 108 -2.34 -10.29 5.00
C SER A 108 -3.14 -10.56 6.30
N ASN A 109 -2.86 -11.66 6.99
CA ASN A 109 -3.53 -12.00 8.26
C ASN A 109 -2.92 -11.31 9.48
N GLY A 110 -1.95 -10.40 9.30
CA GLY A 110 -1.27 -9.69 10.37
C GLY A 110 -0.06 -10.42 10.95
N THR A 111 0.32 -11.56 10.40
CA THR A 111 1.56 -12.23 10.80
C THR A 111 2.76 -11.41 10.30
N LEU A 112 3.74 -11.19 11.18
CA LEU A 112 4.99 -10.52 10.84
C LEU A 112 6.12 -11.54 10.75
N TYR A 113 6.95 -11.41 9.73
CA TYR A 113 8.17 -12.20 9.54
C TYR A 113 9.37 -11.29 9.78
N GLN A 114 10.14 -11.56 10.83
CA GLN A 114 11.43 -10.89 11.04
C GLN A 114 12.48 -11.65 10.23
N VAL A 115 13.06 -11.00 9.23
CA VAL A 115 13.98 -11.63 8.28
C VAL A 115 15.38 -11.11 8.51
N HIS A 116 16.34 -12.03 8.64
CA HIS A 116 17.76 -11.75 8.86
C HIS A 116 18.63 -12.26 7.72
N ASP A 117 19.78 -11.64 7.58
CA ASP A 117 20.84 -12.08 6.65
C ASP A 117 20.38 -12.18 5.21
N ILE A 118 19.55 -11.19 4.76
CA ILE A 118 19.06 -11.17 3.37
C ILE A 118 20.24 -11.10 2.38
N PHE A 119 20.04 -11.75 1.22
CA PHE A 119 21.02 -11.86 0.13
C PHE A 119 22.31 -12.60 0.54
N THR A 120 22.19 -13.53 1.51
CA THR A 120 23.25 -14.47 1.89
C THR A 120 22.69 -15.90 1.75
N ASP A 121 23.56 -16.90 1.94
CA ASP A 121 23.13 -18.30 1.96
C ASP A 121 22.48 -18.71 3.30
N SER A 122 22.43 -17.80 4.27
CA SER A 122 21.99 -18.07 5.64
C SER A 122 20.73 -17.30 6.05
N VAL A 123 19.87 -16.97 5.08
CA VAL A 123 18.61 -16.25 5.35
C VAL A 123 17.76 -17.02 6.37
N THR A 124 17.33 -16.35 7.42
CA THR A 124 16.43 -16.92 8.43
C THR A 124 15.23 -16.00 8.66
N SER A 125 14.13 -16.57 9.12
CA SER A 125 12.96 -15.78 9.50
C SER A 125 12.32 -16.31 10.78
N THR A 126 11.72 -15.39 11.54
CA THR A 126 10.93 -15.70 12.74
C THR A 126 9.55 -15.10 12.59
N GLU A 127 8.51 -15.91 12.85
CA GLU A 127 7.11 -15.49 12.74
C GLU A 127 6.57 -14.96 14.06
N TYR A 128 5.77 -13.90 13.96
CA TYR A 128 5.01 -13.33 15.09
C TYR A 128 3.56 -13.17 14.64
N SER A 129 2.67 -13.97 15.20
CA SER A 129 1.26 -14.00 14.81
C SER A 129 0.48 -12.82 15.40
N PHE A 130 -0.52 -12.34 14.65
CA PHE A 130 -1.49 -11.38 15.16
C PHE A 130 -2.38 -12.07 16.21
N HIS A 131 -2.67 -11.37 17.29
CA HIS A 131 -3.27 -11.98 18.49
C HIS A 131 -4.78 -12.17 18.43
N LYS A 132 -5.49 -11.43 17.58
CA LYS A 132 -6.96 -11.50 17.53
C LYS A 132 -7.45 -12.60 16.60
N LYS A 133 -8.54 -13.24 16.98
CA LYS A 133 -9.26 -14.21 16.14
C LYS A 133 -10.30 -13.47 15.30
N GLY A 134 -10.71 -14.06 14.19
CA GLY A 134 -11.72 -13.52 13.31
C GLY A 134 -11.15 -13.17 11.95
N LYS A 135 -11.98 -12.55 11.12
CA LYS A 135 -11.58 -12.18 9.77
C LYS A 135 -10.91 -10.80 9.80
N GLN A 136 -9.60 -10.79 9.58
CA GLN A 136 -8.81 -9.56 9.44
C GLN A 136 -7.95 -9.63 8.18
N GLU A 137 -7.75 -8.48 7.57
CA GLU A 137 -6.90 -8.30 6.41
C GLU A 137 -6.11 -7.01 6.59
N PHE A 138 -4.80 -7.09 6.47
CA PHE A 138 -3.86 -5.98 6.62
C PHE A 138 -2.95 -5.94 5.40
N GLU A 139 -2.73 -4.76 4.84
CA GLU A 139 -1.85 -4.59 3.66
C GLU A 139 -0.80 -3.50 3.85
N SER A 140 -0.71 -2.88 5.02
CA SER A 140 0.27 -1.81 5.23
C SER A 140 0.95 -1.91 6.58
N ILE A 141 2.27 -1.64 6.59
CA ILE A 141 3.07 -1.61 7.81
C ILE A 141 4.04 -0.43 7.74
N TYR A 142 4.25 0.26 8.85
CA TYR A 142 5.27 1.31 8.93
C TYR A 142 5.95 1.33 10.30
N LEU A 143 7.18 1.84 10.34
CA LEU A 143 7.93 2.07 11.58
C LEU A 143 7.51 3.44 12.15
N GLU A 144 7.00 3.44 13.38
CA GLU A 144 6.53 4.66 14.04
C GLU A 144 7.74 5.51 14.50
N PRO A 145 7.86 6.77 14.04
CA PRO A 145 9.02 7.61 14.38
C PRO A 145 9.15 7.87 15.88
N GLY A 146 10.36 7.79 16.38
CA GLY A 146 10.66 8.08 17.78
C GLY A 146 10.16 7.00 18.74
N SER A 147 9.63 5.91 18.22
CA SER A 147 9.22 4.76 19.02
C SER A 147 9.97 3.50 18.55
N ASN A 148 9.93 2.46 19.33
CA ASN A 148 10.47 1.16 18.94
C ASN A 148 9.30 0.24 18.56
N SER A 149 8.44 0.74 17.68
CA SER A 149 7.20 0.05 17.32
C SER A 149 6.88 0.14 15.84
N LEU A 150 6.26 -0.91 15.34
CA LEU A 150 5.64 -0.95 14.03
C LEU A 150 4.14 -0.76 14.19
N VAL A 151 3.50 -0.24 13.15
CA VAL A 151 2.04 -0.14 13.10
C VAL A 151 1.56 -0.80 11.82
N ILE A 152 0.54 -1.66 11.94
CA ILE A 152 -0.20 -2.21 10.80
C ILE A 152 -1.61 -1.62 10.81
N ILE A 153 -2.15 -1.32 9.61
CA ILE A 153 -3.48 -0.72 9.50
C ILE A 153 -4.43 -1.73 8.85
N CYS A 154 -5.61 -1.87 9.44
CA CYS A 154 -6.61 -2.80 8.94
C CYS A 154 -7.20 -2.34 7.61
N LYS A 155 -7.09 -3.17 6.58
CA LYS A 155 -7.78 -3.00 5.30
C LYS A 155 -9.23 -3.49 5.43
N GLN A 156 -9.42 -4.65 6.06
CA GLN A 156 -10.76 -5.22 6.26
C GLN A 156 -10.79 -6.04 7.55
N CYS A 157 -11.30 -5.44 8.61
CA CYS A 157 -11.49 -6.11 9.90
C CYS A 157 -12.98 -6.11 10.26
N GLU A 158 -13.44 -7.26 10.72
CA GLU A 158 -14.87 -7.45 11.03
C GLU A 158 -15.38 -6.45 12.07
N GLU A 159 -14.57 -6.17 13.08
CA GLU A 159 -14.93 -5.26 14.17
C GLU A 159 -15.04 -3.78 13.74
N ASP A 160 -14.41 -3.40 12.63
CA ASP A 160 -14.39 -2.01 12.14
C ASP A 160 -15.63 -1.64 11.31
N LYS A 161 -16.25 -2.61 10.65
CA LYS A 161 -17.35 -2.38 9.69
C LYS A 161 -18.50 -1.56 10.26
N ALA A 162 -19.01 -1.97 11.40
CA ALA A 162 -20.18 -1.32 12.02
C ALA A 162 -19.88 0.11 12.48
N GLN A 163 -18.62 0.39 12.82
CA GLN A 163 -18.19 1.67 13.35
C GLN A 163 -17.63 2.62 12.28
N ARG A 164 -17.46 2.11 11.08
CA ARG A 164 -16.74 2.83 10.00
C ARG A 164 -15.38 3.33 10.45
N UNK A 165 -14.45 2.58 10.91
CA UNK A 165 -13.22 2.80 11.31
C UNK A 165 -12.33 1.97 10.53
N SER A 166 -11.17 2.28 10.57
CA SER A 166 -10.05 1.39 10.20
C SER A 166 -9.06 1.41 11.35
N SER A 167 -8.91 0.29 12.03
CA SER A 167 -8.08 0.17 13.24
C SER A 167 -6.60 -0.02 12.89
N ALA A 168 -5.73 0.60 13.65
CA ALA A 168 -4.28 0.47 13.54
C ALA A 168 -3.74 -0.22 14.81
N TYR A 169 -2.90 -1.24 14.63
CA TYR A 169 -2.36 -2.03 15.74
C TYR A 169 -0.86 -1.88 15.83
N ARG A 170 -0.37 -1.67 17.05
CA ARG A 170 1.06 -1.50 17.31
C ARG A 170 1.72 -2.84 17.66
N PHE A 171 2.87 -3.08 17.06
CA PHE A 171 3.77 -4.19 17.40
C PHE A 171 5.04 -3.62 17.99
N ASN A 172 5.34 -3.98 19.22
CA ASN A 172 6.50 -3.46 19.96
C ASN A 172 7.75 -4.31 19.66
N LEU A 173 8.77 -3.68 19.08
CA LEU A 173 10.01 -4.35 18.69
C LEU A 173 10.91 -4.73 19.90
N SER A 174 10.65 -4.18 21.08
CA SER A 174 11.39 -4.59 22.28
C SER A 174 10.85 -5.88 22.87
N THR A 175 9.53 -6.05 22.88
CA THR A 175 8.87 -7.23 23.44
C THR A 175 8.51 -8.27 22.38
N MET A 176 8.56 -7.88 21.14
CA MET A 176 8.13 -8.69 19.99
C MET A 176 6.71 -9.23 20.15
N UNK A 177 5.68 -8.29 20.52
CA UNK A 177 4.35 -8.59 20.69
C UNK A 177 3.50 -7.48 20.24
N TYR A 178 2.40 -7.85 19.89
CA TYR A 178 1.37 -6.86 19.57
C TYR A 178 0.76 -6.29 20.85
N ASP A 179 0.42 -5.01 20.84
CA ASP A 179 -0.42 -4.43 21.90
C ASP A 179 -1.84 -5.04 21.83
N ALA A 180 -2.52 -5.14 22.96
CA ALA A 180 -3.84 -5.78 23.05
C ALA A 180 -4.93 -4.99 22.30
N ASP A 181 -4.86 -3.67 22.37
CA ASP A 181 -5.86 -2.77 21.79
C ASP A 181 -5.30 -1.97 20.60
N PRO A 182 -6.15 -1.49 19.70
CA PRO A 182 -5.69 -0.60 18.63
C PRO A 182 -5.02 0.65 19.18
N ALA A 183 -3.91 1.03 18.57
CA ALA A 183 -3.19 2.27 18.89
C ALA A 183 -4.04 3.50 18.56
N TYR A 184 -4.76 3.43 17.43
CA TYR A 184 -5.70 4.46 17.01
C TYR A 184 -6.70 3.88 16.00
N ARG A 185 -7.68 4.68 15.63
CA ARG A 185 -8.66 4.34 14.58
C ARG A 185 -8.84 5.53 13.64
N ILE A 186 -8.90 5.24 12.35
CA ILE A 186 -9.19 6.22 11.31
C ILE A 186 -10.69 6.21 11.04
N ASP A 187 -11.35 7.35 11.17
CA ASP A 187 -12.79 7.46 10.95
C ASP A 187 -13.07 7.68 9.47
N VAL A 188 -13.72 6.71 8.83
CA VAL A 188 -14.06 6.74 7.40
C VAL A 188 -14.94 7.96 7.05
N ARG A 189 -15.75 8.43 8.01
CA ARG A 189 -16.60 9.61 7.81
C ARG A 189 -15.80 10.87 7.56
N GLU A 190 -14.61 10.99 8.13
CA GLU A 190 -13.71 12.12 7.89
C GLU A 190 -13.21 12.20 6.45
N UNK A 191 -12.85 11.01 5.87
CA UNK A 191 -12.54 10.93 4.72
C UNK A 191 -13.46 11.40 3.90
N GLY A 192 -14.78 11.08 4.02
CA GLY A 192 -15.95 11.50 3.27
C GLY A 192 -16.30 12.98 3.38
N LYS A 193 -16.17 13.56 4.55
CA LYS A 193 -16.44 15.01 4.76
C LYS A 193 -15.54 15.88 3.89
N ILE A 194 -14.25 15.52 3.79
CA ILE A 194 -13.26 16.25 2.98
C ILE A 194 -13.61 16.15 1.49
N LEU A 195 -14.02 14.96 1.04
CA LEU A 195 -14.34 14.70 -0.36
C LEU A 195 -15.76 15.10 -0.77
N GLY A 196 -16.61 15.43 0.21
CA GLY A 196 -18.01 15.78 -0.02
C GLY A 196 -18.89 14.59 -0.42
N VAL A 197 -18.55 13.37 0.06
CA VAL A 197 -19.28 12.14 -0.27
C VAL A 197 -19.54 11.29 0.99
N ASP A 198 -20.54 10.42 0.95
CA ASP A 198 -20.81 9.47 2.05
C ASP A 198 -19.98 8.18 1.83
N MET A 199 -18.74 8.19 2.30
CA MET A 199 -17.89 7.01 2.22
C MET A 199 -18.35 5.91 3.16
N LYS A 200 -18.40 4.69 2.67
CA LYS A 200 -18.86 3.51 3.44
C LYS A 200 -17.71 2.71 4.02
N ASN A 201 -16.56 2.72 3.35
CA ASN A 201 -15.38 1.98 3.77
C ASN A 201 -14.11 2.74 3.37
N PHE A 202 -13.03 2.36 3.99
CA PHE A 202 -11.67 2.79 3.70
C PHE A 202 -10.81 1.54 3.77
N ARG A 203 -10.02 1.28 2.73
CA ARG A 203 -9.27 0.03 2.58
C ARG A 203 -7.78 0.29 2.34
N PRO A 204 -7.04 0.64 3.40
CA PRO A 204 -5.60 0.89 3.29
C PRO A 204 -4.86 -0.26 2.60
N SER A 205 -4.22 0.04 1.46
CA SER A 205 -3.37 -0.91 0.73
C SER A 205 -1.88 -0.61 0.94
N ALA A 206 -1.53 0.62 1.33
CA ALA A 206 -0.14 1.00 1.61
C ALA A 206 -0.11 2.18 2.57
N ALA A 207 0.95 2.27 3.39
CA ALA A 207 1.11 3.42 4.29
C ALA A 207 2.58 3.71 4.57
N ALA A 208 2.94 5.00 4.58
CA ALA A 208 4.29 5.44 4.95
C ALA A 208 4.26 6.82 5.57
N ILE A 209 5.24 7.10 6.41
CA ILE A 209 5.36 8.40 7.07
C ILE A 209 6.25 9.31 6.24
N HIS A 210 5.72 10.49 5.90
CA HIS A 210 6.48 11.50 5.16
C HIS A 210 7.63 12.01 6.05
N PRO A 211 8.90 11.91 5.58
CA PRO A 211 10.04 12.17 6.47
C PRO A 211 10.19 13.62 6.91
N ILE A 212 9.66 14.57 6.13
CA ILE A 212 9.75 16.01 6.44
C ILE A 212 8.50 16.49 7.17
N GLU A 213 7.30 16.16 6.65
CA GLU A 213 6.03 16.63 7.21
C GLU A 213 5.62 15.91 8.50
N LYS A 214 6.17 14.71 8.75
CA LYS A 214 5.84 13.86 9.90
C LYS A 214 4.33 13.53 9.96
N ARG A 215 3.73 13.33 8.77
CA ARG A 215 2.35 12.92 8.58
C ARG A 215 2.30 11.54 7.92
N LEU A 216 1.24 10.81 8.16
CA LEU A 216 1.05 9.47 7.62
C LEU A 216 0.28 9.58 6.30
N TYR A 217 0.87 9.07 5.23
CA TYR A 217 0.28 8.98 3.89
C TYR A 217 -0.22 7.54 3.70
N ILE A 218 -1.48 7.38 3.34
CA ILE A 218 -2.15 6.09 3.22
C ILE A 218 -2.82 5.99 1.87
N ILE A 219 -2.58 4.92 1.15
CA ILE A 219 -3.23 4.64 -0.14
C ILE A 219 -4.41 3.69 0.10
N ASP A 220 -5.50 3.95 -0.62
CA ASP A 220 -6.65 3.06 -0.73
C ASP A 220 -6.83 2.77 -2.23
N ALA A 221 -6.35 1.63 -2.67
CA ALA A 221 -6.39 1.24 -4.09
C ALA A 221 -7.83 1.05 -4.58
N ILE A 222 -8.70 0.51 -3.73
CA ILE A 222 -10.11 0.21 -4.07
C ILE A 222 -10.90 1.49 -4.36
N ASN A 223 -10.72 2.51 -3.52
CA ASN A 223 -11.44 3.78 -3.66
C ASN A 223 -10.65 4.82 -4.48
N ASN A 224 -9.43 4.48 -4.92
CA ASN A 224 -8.52 5.36 -5.65
C ASN A 224 -8.24 6.65 -4.86
N LEU A 225 -7.72 6.50 -3.63
CA LEU A 225 -7.46 7.64 -2.74
C LEU A 225 -6.04 7.62 -2.19
N LEU A 226 -5.50 8.81 -2.02
CA LEU A 226 -4.40 9.08 -1.10
C LEU A 226 -5.00 9.88 0.07
N VAL A 227 -4.91 9.34 1.27
CA VAL A 227 -5.40 9.96 2.49
C VAL A 227 -4.21 10.33 3.36
N ILE A 228 -4.21 11.52 3.93
CA ILE A 228 -3.13 11.99 4.81
C ILE A 228 -3.71 12.23 6.19
N THR A 229 -3.09 11.61 7.20
CA THR A 229 -3.51 11.77 8.60
C THR A 229 -2.35 12.30 9.44
N ASP A 230 -2.66 12.80 10.62
CA ASP A 230 -1.64 12.94 11.65
C ASP A 230 -1.31 11.56 12.26
N MET A 231 -0.38 11.54 13.20
CA MET A 231 0.08 10.28 13.81
C MET A 231 -0.93 9.65 14.78
N SER A 232 -2.05 10.32 15.04
CA SER A 232 -3.16 9.75 15.82
C SER A 232 -4.28 9.17 14.96
N GLY A 233 -4.09 9.20 13.63
CA GLY A 233 -5.10 8.71 12.67
C GLY A 233 -6.17 9.72 12.30
N LYS A 234 -6.06 10.97 12.75
CA LYS A 234 -7.01 12.03 12.40
C LYS A 234 -6.77 12.48 10.96
N VAL A 235 -7.79 12.36 10.11
CA VAL A 235 -7.71 12.69 8.68
C VAL A 235 -7.54 14.20 8.48
N GLN A 236 -6.53 14.57 7.68
CA GLN A 236 -6.21 15.96 7.37
C GLN A 236 -6.47 16.30 5.92
N GLU A 237 -6.18 15.35 5.02
CA GLU A 237 -6.36 15.53 3.57
C GLU A 237 -6.83 14.22 2.92
N ALA A 238 -7.54 14.35 1.81
CA ALA A 238 -7.92 13.20 0.97
C ALA A 238 -7.91 13.64 -0.49
N HIS A 239 -7.22 12.89 -1.35
CA HIS A 239 -7.01 13.22 -2.76
C HIS A 239 -7.38 12.04 -3.64
N TYR A 240 -8.21 12.25 -4.67
CA TYR A 240 -8.51 11.21 -5.64
C TYR A 240 -7.29 10.94 -6.53
N LEU A 241 -6.91 9.69 -6.64
CA LEU A 241 -5.89 9.19 -7.55
C LEU A 241 -6.54 8.92 -8.92
N LYS A 242 -5.82 9.23 -9.99
CA LYS A 242 -6.33 9.04 -11.36
C LYS A 242 -6.18 7.57 -11.75
N SER A 243 -7.28 6.84 -11.84
CA SER A 243 -7.30 5.38 -12.02
C SER A 243 -6.38 4.86 -13.15
N ARG A 244 -6.30 5.57 -14.28
CA ARG A 244 -5.42 5.18 -15.39
C ARG A 244 -3.92 5.25 -15.05
N LEU A 245 -3.56 5.96 -13.98
CA LEU A 245 -2.17 6.14 -13.55
C LEU A 245 -1.86 5.26 -12.34
N TYR A 246 -2.88 5.00 -11.54
CA TYR A 246 -2.80 4.20 -10.31
C TYR A 246 -3.77 3.02 -10.46
N GLU A 247 -3.37 2.00 -11.24
CA GLU A 247 -4.26 0.86 -11.51
C GLU A 247 -4.52 0.05 -10.24
N GLN A 248 -3.45 -0.40 -9.58
CA GLN A 248 -3.51 -1.08 -8.27
C GLN A 248 -2.31 -0.62 -7.44
N PRO A 249 -2.40 0.55 -6.78
CA PRO A 249 -1.29 1.06 -5.97
C PRO A 249 -1.23 0.31 -4.63
N GLU A 250 -0.18 -0.50 -4.44
CA GLU A 250 -0.04 -1.43 -3.32
C GLU A 250 1.19 -1.17 -2.43
N GLY A 251 2.01 -0.16 -2.76
CA GLY A 251 3.16 0.18 -1.92
C GLY A 251 3.47 1.67 -1.96
N ILE A 252 4.02 2.19 -0.88
CA ILE A 252 4.45 3.59 -0.79
C ILE A 252 5.73 3.70 0.04
N SER A 253 6.69 4.49 -0.42
CA SER A 253 7.93 4.75 0.31
C SER A 253 8.43 6.16 0.02
N PHE A 254 9.20 6.73 0.93
CA PHE A 254 9.75 8.08 0.78
C PHE A 254 11.27 8.07 0.86
N ALA A 255 11.90 8.88 0.02
CA ALA A 255 13.30 9.25 0.18
C ALA A 255 13.43 10.31 1.29
N PRO A 256 14.61 10.45 1.92
CA PRO A 256 14.81 11.46 2.97
C PRO A 256 14.49 12.89 2.56
N ASN A 257 14.65 13.23 1.26
CA ASN A 257 14.33 14.55 0.71
C ASN A 257 12.82 14.76 0.47
N GLY A 258 11.99 13.75 0.72
CA GLY A 258 10.56 13.78 0.52
C GLY A 258 10.09 13.22 -0.82
N ASP A 259 10.97 12.85 -1.74
CA ASP A 259 10.54 12.18 -2.98
C ASP A 259 9.73 10.93 -2.63
N MET A 260 8.57 10.80 -3.26
CA MET A 260 7.61 9.71 -2.97
C MET A 260 7.64 8.67 -4.08
N TYR A 261 7.63 7.41 -3.70
CA TYR A 261 7.57 6.26 -4.62
C TYR A 261 6.31 5.47 -4.32
N ILE A 262 5.58 5.10 -5.37
CA ILE A 262 4.36 4.28 -5.27
C ILE A 262 4.48 3.11 -6.25
N SER A 263 4.31 1.87 -5.78
CA SER A 263 4.25 0.70 -6.65
C SER A 263 2.82 0.47 -7.12
N ASN A 264 2.66 0.11 -8.38
CA ASN A 264 1.40 -0.38 -8.95
C ASN A 264 1.58 -1.83 -9.40
N GLU A 265 0.72 -2.70 -8.92
CA GLU A 265 0.58 -4.05 -9.45
C GLU A 265 0.05 -4.00 -10.89
N ALA A 266 0.36 -5.02 -11.68
CA ALA A 266 0.07 -5.02 -13.12
C ALA A 266 -1.43 -5.01 -13.48
N GLY A 267 -2.26 -5.68 -12.69
CA GLY A 267 -3.64 -5.92 -13.12
C GLY A 267 -3.66 -6.49 -14.53
N ASP A 268 -4.36 -5.82 -15.45
CA ASP A 268 -4.37 -6.17 -16.87
C ASP A 268 -3.22 -5.52 -17.67
N GLY A 269 -2.38 -4.72 -17.01
CA GLY A 269 -1.32 -3.93 -17.64
C GLY A 269 0.10 -4.43 -17.34
N ILE A 270 0.96 -3.50 -16.98
CA ILE A 270 2.36 -3.76 -16.63
C ILE A 270 2.65 -3.05 -15.31
N ALA A 271 3.16 -3.81 -14.35
CA ALA A 271 3.54 -3.26 -13.05
C ALA A 271 4.62 -2.19 -13.18
N ASP A 272 4.52 -1.16 -12.35
CA ASP A 272 5.46 -0.05 -12.38
C ASP A 272 5.67 0.55 -10.99
N ILE A 273 6.68 1.41 -10.91
CA ILE A 273 6.92 2.27 -9.76
C ILE A 273 6.85 3.71 -10.25
N LEU A 274 6.00 4.49 -9.61
CA LEU A 274 5.83 5.93 -9.87
C LEU A 274 6.67 6.72 -8.87
N LYS A 275 7.51 7.62 -9.38
CA LYS A 275 8.30 8.53 -8.54
C LYS A 275 7.75 9.95 -8.68
N PHE A 276 7.54 10.61 -7.55
CA PHE A 276 7.07 12.00 -7.45
C PHE A 276 8.13 12.84 -6.75
N THR A 277 8.64 13.85 -7.42
CA THR A 277 9.60 14.79 -6.82
C THR A 277 8.88 15.71 -5.83
N TYR A 278 9.44 15.86 -4.63
CA TYR A 278 8.92 16.74 -3.59
C TYR A 278 9.41 18.17 -3.80
N LYS A 279 8.48 19.12 -3.90
CA LYS A 279 8.76 20.57 -4.07
C LYS A 279 7.89 21.36 -3.08
N PRO A 280 8.28 21.49 -1.79
CA PRO A 280 7.46 22.07 -0.72
C PRO A 280 7.08 23.54 -0.94
#